data_46f3964bb14d1572512dfa3d2cf4d8aa
#
_entry.id   46f3964bb14d1572512dfa3d2cf4d8aa
#
_cell.length_a   1.000
_cell.length_b   1.000
_cell.length_c   1.000
_cell.angle_alpha   90.00
_cell.angle_beta   90.00
_cell.angle_gamma   90.00
#
_symmetry.space_group_name_H-M   'P 1'
#
loop_
_entity.id
_entity.type
_entity.pdbx_description
1 polymer ?
#
loop_
_entity_poly.entity_id
_entity_poly.type
_entity_poly.pdbx_seq_one_letter_code
_entity_poly.pdbx_strand_id
1 'polypeptide(L)'
;VVAASSVNELENWSKWMQPIPDNIPLARISIPGTHDSGTFKLQNPIKQVWGMTQEYDFRYQMDHGARIFDIRGRLTDDNTIVLHHGPLYLYVTLHEFINEAKQFLKDNPSETIIMSLKKEYEDMKGAEDSFSSTF
;
A
#
# COMPACT_ATOMS: atom_id res chain seq x y z
N VAL A 1 -23.19 25.64 -21.28
CA VAL A 1 -23.79 25.28 -19.98
C VAL A 1 -23.32 23.87 -19.68
N VAL A 2 -22.31 23.72 -18.85
CA VAL A 2 -21.89 22.42 -18.34
C VAL A 2 -22.90 22.03 -17.29
N ALA A 3 -23.65 20.95 -17.55
CA ALA A 3 -24.55 20.38 -16.57
C ALA A 3 -23.72 19.95 -15.34
N ALA A 4 -24.08 20.44 -14.18
CA ALA A 4 -23.56 19.93 -12.93
C ALA A 4 -24.00 18.47 -12.80
N SER A 5 -23.12 17.54 -13.14
CA SER A 5 -23.24 16.14 -12.72
C SER A 5 -23.34 16.16 -11.21
N SER A 6 -24.29 15.43 -10.66
CA SER A 6 -24.57 15.42 -9.24
C SER A 6 -23.29 15.17 -8.43
N VAL A 7 -23.10 15.93 -7.37
CA VAL A 7 -21.92 15.89 -6.46
C VAL A 7 -21.63 14.47 -5.96
N ASN A 8 -22.60 13.56 -6.01
CA ASN A 8 -22.47 12.15 -5.61
C ASN A 8 -21.61 11.26 -6.54
N GLU A 9 -21.31 11.67 -7.77
CA GLU A 9 -20.43 10.89 -8.66
C GLU A 9 -18.93 11.24 -8.47
N LEU A 10 -18.63 12.37 -7.85
CA LEU A 10 -17.25 12.83 -7.60
C LEU A 10 -16.64 12.28 -6.30
N GLU A 11 -17.40 11.57 -5.48
CA GLU A 11 -16.95 11.10 -4.16
C GLU A 11 -16.66 9.59 -4.09
N ASN A 12 -16.66 8.85 -5.19
CA ASN A 12 -16.30 7.44 -5.16
C ASN A 12 -14.80 7.25 -5.36
N TRP A 13 -14.01 7.63 -4.35
CA TRP A 13 -12.56 7.49 -4.34
C TRP A 13 -12.09 6.05 -4.56
N SER A 14 -12.92 5.06 -4.24
CA SER A 14 -12.59 3.65 -4.47
C SER A 14 -12.60 3.25 -5.94
N LYS A 15 -13.21 4.07 -6.83
CA LYS A 15 -13.35 3.80 -8.29
C LYS A 15 -12.94 4.99 -9.15
N TRP A 16 -12.03 5.83 -8.68
CA TRP A 16 -11.69 7.06 -9.38
C TRP A 16 -10.98 6.85 -10.72
N MET A 17 -10.39 5.66 -10.95
CA MET A 17 -9.76 5.35 -12.24
C MET A 17 -10.78 4.90 -13.31
N GLN A 18 -12.00 4.52 -12.92
CA GLN A 18 -13.03 4.01 -13.83
C GLN A 18 -13.31 4.91 -15.05
N PRO A 19 -13.39 6.25 -14.95
CA PRO A 19 -13.61 7.13 -16.10
C PRO A 19 -12.38 7.36 -16.98
N ILE A 20 -11.21 6.84 -16.60
CA ILE A 20 -9.97 7.03 -17.36
C ILE A 20 -9.92 6.02 -18.52
N PRO A 21 -9.74 6.47 -19.78
CA PRO A 21 -9.62 5.54 -20.89
C PRO A 21 -8.43 4.60 -20.77
N ASP A 22 -8.62 3.31 -21.10
CA ASP A 22 -7.60 2.25 -20.95
C ASP A 22 -6.32 2.48 -21.77
N ASN A 23 -6.37 3.31 -22.80
CA ASN A 23 -5.21 3.65 -23.63
C ASN A 23 -4.34 4.77 -23.06
N ILE A 24 -4.68 5.33 -21.91
CA ILE A 24 -3.86 6.34 -21.22
C ILE A 24 -2.75 5.63 -20.43
N PRO A 25 -1.47 5.86 -20.75
CA PRO A 25 -0.37 5.30 -19.97
C PRO A 25 -0.41 5.78 -18.50
N LEU A 26 -0.15 4.89 -17.54
CA LEU A 26 -0.08 5.23 -16.11
C LEU A 26 0.86 6.41 -15.80
N ALA A 27 1.95 6.53 -16.58
CA ALA A 27 2.90 7.63 -16.45
C ALA A 27 2.33 9.02 -16.79
N ARG A 28 1.13 9.10 -17.36
CA ARG A 28 0.42 10.36 -17.66
C ARG A 28 -0.68 10.67 -16.66
N ILE A 29 -0.86 9.84 -15.65
CA ILE A 29 -1.89 9.99 -14.62
C ILE A 29 -1.21 10.44 -13.33
N SER A 30 -1.77 11.47 -12.68
CA SER A 30 -1.37 11.83 -11.30
C SER A 30 -2.02 10.85 -10.34
N ILE A 31 -1.23 9.90 -9.84
CA ILE A 31 -1.72 8.79 -9.01
C ILE A 31 -1.38 9.05 -7.55
N PRO A 32 -2.37 9.15 -6.64
CA PRO A 32 -2.13 9.27 -5.21
C PRO A 32 -1.42 8.06 -4.62
N GLY A 33 -0.47 8.29 -3.74
CA GLY A 33 0.26 7.24 -3.04
C GLY A 33 0.52 7.55 -1.58
N THR A 34 0.89 6.53 -0.82
CA THR A 34 1.20 6.63 0.60
C THR A 34 2.65 6.23 0.87
N HIS A 35 3.31 6.99 1.75
CA HIS A 35 4.67 6.74 2.19
C HIS A 35 4.66 5.79 3.37
N ASP A 36 5.56 4.77 3.37
CA ASP A 36 5.64 3.77 4.44
C ASP A 36 4.24 3.24 4.82
N SER A 37 3.56 2.69 3.84
CA SER A 37 2.10 2.46 3.85
C SER A 37 1.62 1.53 4.97
N GLY A 38 2.52 0.74 5.58
CA GLY A 38 2.22 -0.26 6.61
C GLY A 38 2.33 0.22 8.06
N THR A 39 2.53 1.51 8.33
CA THR A 39 2.86 2.00 9.69
C THR A 39 1.68 2.12 10.67
N PHE A 40 0.48 1.87 10.23
CA PHE A 40 -0.79 2.10 10.95
C PHE A 40 -1.00 1.21 12.20
N LYS A 41 -0.30 0.07 12.34
CA LYS A 41 -0.42 -0.79 13.53
C LYS A 41 0.51 -0.41 14.69
N LEU A 42 1.28 0.68 14.58
CA LEU A 42 2.15 1.14 15.66
C LEU A 42 1.30 1.67 16.83
N GLN A 43 1.25 0.90 17.94
CA GLN A 43 0.43 1.26 19.10
C GLN A 43 1.19 2.03 20.19
N ASN A 44 2.53 1.93 20.24
CA ASN A 44 3.33 2.62 21.25
C ASN A 44 3.43 4.12 20.90
N PRO A 45 2.98 5.05 21.79
CA PRO A 45 2.97 6.49 21.49
C PRO A 45 4.34 7.07 21.11
N ILE A 46 5.41 6.59 21.74
CA ILE A 46 6.77 7.05 21.42
C ILE A 46 7.18 6.60 20.00
N LYS A 47 6.86 5.34 19.65
CA LYS A 47 7.12 4.81 18.31
C LYS A 47 6.25 5.47 17.24
N GLN A 48 5.02 5.86 17.57
CA GLN A 48 4.13 6.57 16.66
C GLN A 48 4.72 7.92 16.26
N VAL A 49 5.22 8.71 17.22
CA VAL A 49 5.84 10.02 16.94
C VAL A 49 7.02 9.91 15.95
N TRP A 50 7.78 8.81 16.02
CA TRP A 50 8.99 8.63 15.21
C TRP A 50 8.78 7.83 13.93
N GLY A 51 7.74 7.02 13.87
CA GLY A 51 7.63 6.02 12.79
C GLY A 51 6.27 5.85 12.14
N MET A 52 5.20 6.49 12.63
CA MET A 52 3.88 6.37 12.04
C MET A 52 3.67 7.44 10.96
N THR A 53 3.59 7.03 9.72
CA THR A 53 3.32 7.89 8.56
C THR A 53 1.88 7.74 8.06
N GLN A 54 1.22 6.63 8.43
CA GLN A 54 -0.16 6.32 8.07
C GLN A 54 -0.95 5.95 9.31
N GLU A 55 -2.16 6.49 9.43
CA GLU A 55 -3.07 6.26 10.54
C GLU A 55 -4.06 5.10 10.26
N TYR A 56 -4.35 4.86 8.99
CA TYR A 56 -5.36 3.93 8.52
C TYR A 56 -4.76 2.74 7.78
N ASP A 57 -5.47 1.59 7.82
CA ASP A 57 -5.05 0.35 7.17
C ASP A 57 -5.03 0.43 5.64
N PHE A 58 -4.52 -0.61 4.99
CA PHE A 58 -4.39 -0.65 3.53
C PHE A 58 -5.73 -0.52 2.83
N ARG A 59 -6.77 -1.19 3.33
CA ARG A 59 -8.10 -1.15 2.71
C ARG A 59 -8.66 0.27 2.77
N TYR A 60 -8.59 0.92 3.90
CA TYR A 60 -9.02 2.30 4.04
C TYR A 60 -8.26 3.24 3.09
N GLN A 61 -6.93 3.10 3.00
CA GLN A 61 -6.12 3.90 2.08
C GLN A 61 -6.56 3.70 0.62
N MET A 62 -6.84 2.46 0.19
CA MET A 62 -7.34 2.13 -1.16
C MET A 62 -8.73 2.70 -1.40
N ASP A 63 -9.66 2.54 -0.45
CA ASP A 63 -11.02 3.06 -0.56
C ASP A 63 -11.06 4.60 -0.61
N HIS A 64 -10.01 5.26 -0.08
CA HIS A 64 -9.84 6.72 -0.11
C HIS A 64 -8.89 7.22 -1.22
N GLY A 65 -8.64 6.41 -2.23
CA GLY A 65 -8.03 6.83 -3.49
C GLY A 65 -6.55 6.55 -3.64
N ALA A 66 -5.85 6.04 -2.63
CA ALA A 66 -4.45 5.63 -2.80
C ALA A 66 -4.32 4.45 -3.77
N ARG A 67 -3.34 4.53 -4.69
CA ARG A 67 -3.04 3.48 -5.67
C ARG A 67 -1.56 3.15 -5.77
N ILE A 68 -0.67 3.97 -5.18
CA ILE A 68 0.75 3.68 -5.05
C ILE A 68 1.05 3.44 -3.57
N PHE A 69 1.68 2.31 -3.27
CA PHE A 69 2.01 1.89 -1.91
C PHE A 69 3.51 1.69 -1.77
N ASP A 70 4.12 2.43 -0.85
CA ASP A 70 5.53 2.29 -0.46
C ASP A 70 5.62 1.21 0.63
N ILE A 71 5.92 0.00 0.21
CA ILE A 71 6.01 -1.18 1.08
C ILE A 71 7.47 -1.45 1.39
N ARG A 72 7.81 -1.44 2.67
CA ARG A 72 9.16 -1.63 3.14
C ARG A 72 9.23 -2.76 4.15
N GLY A 73 10.19 -3.66 3.98
CA GLY A 73 10.26 -4.82 4.84
C GLY A 73 11.59 -5.52 4.86
N ARG A 74 11.64 -6.61 5.61
CA ARG A 74 12.75 -7.54 5.68
C ARG A 74 12.25 -8.97 5.65
N LEU A 75 13.15 -9.90 5.31
CA LEU A 75 12.87 -11.31 5.37
C LEU A 75 13.11 -11.85 6.80
N THR A 76 12.18 -12.68 7.28
CA THR A 76 12.32 -13.42 8.55
C THR A 76 12.98 -14.79 8.32
N ASP A 77 13.29 -15.50 9.39
CA ASP A 77 13.88 -16.84 9.38
C ASP A 77 12.95 -17.92 8.80
N ASP A 78 11.64 -17.67 8.79
CA ASP A 78 10.62 -18.52 8.14
C ASP A 78 10.28 -18.07 6.70
N ASN A 79 11.14 -17.23 6.11
CA ASN A 79 10.98 -16.68 4.76
C ASN A 79 9.69 -15.84 4.55
N THR A 80 9.17 -15.24 5.61
CA THR A 80 8.06 -14.28 5.53
C THR A 80 8.61 -12.86 5.42
N ILE A 81 8.03 -12.03 4.54
CA ILE A 81 8.36 -10.60 4.52
C ILE A 81 7.45 -9.87 5.50
N VAL A 82 8.07 -9.35 6.56
CA VAL A 82 7.43 -8.48 7.56
C VAL A 82 7.80 -7.03 7.31
N LEU A 83 6.86 -6.12 7.54
CA LEU A 83 7.08 -4.72 7.24
C LEU A 83 7.83 -4.02 8.37
N HIS A 84 8.69 -3.10 7.98
CA HIS A 84 9.57 -2.32 8.85
C HIS A 84 9.65 -0.86 8.41
N HIS A 85 9.84 0.03 9.38
CA HIS A 85 10.32 1.39 9.19
C HIS A 85 11.67 1.53 9.90
N GLY A 86 12.78 1.39 9.16
CA GLY A 86 14.10 1.18 9.76
C GLY A 86 14.09 -0.02 10.73
N PRO A 87 14.52 0.15 11.98
CA PRO A 87 14.52 -0.92 12.98
C PRO A 87 13.12 -1.19 13.58
N LEU A 88 12.10 -0.37 13.28
CA LEU A 88 10.77 -0.52 13.86
C LEU A 88 9.99 -1.60 13.10
N TYR A 89 9.66 -2.70 13.79
CA TYR A 89 8.72 -3.69 13.30
C TYR A 89 7.28 -3.14 13.34
N LEU A 90 6.55 -3.27 12.22
CA LEU A 90 5.25 -2.64 12.02
C LEU A 90 4.05 -3.55 12.36
N TYR A 91 4.31 -4.82 12.74
CA TYR A 91 3.25 -5.81 13.03
C TYR A 91 2.33 -6.10 11.83
N VAL A 92 2.85 -5.93 10.63
CA VAL A 92 2.16 -6.14 9.36
C VAL A 92 3.07 -6.97 8.45
N THR A 93 2.49 -7.83 7.62
CA THR A 93 3.21 -8.62 6.62
C THR A 93 2.92 -8.14 5.21
N LEU A 94 3.83 -8.45 4.27
CA LEU A 94 3.55 -8.24 2.85
C LEU A 94 2.33 -9.05 2.40
N HIS A 95 2.13 -10.24 2.97
CA HIS A 95 0.99 -11.09 2.65
C HIS A 95 -0.36 -10.42 2.99
N GLU A 96 -0.43 -9.72 4.12
CA GLU A 96 -1.62 -8.92 4.47
C GLU A 96 -1.89 -7.84 3.42
N PHE A 97 -0.86 -7.09 2.99
CA PHE A 97 -1.02 -6.10 1.92
C PHE A 97 -1.54 -6.73 0.62
N ILE A 98 -0.93 -7.84 0.18
CA ILE A 98 -1.32 -8.52 -1.07
C ILE A 98 -2.76 -9.01 -1.01
N ASN A 99 -3.20 -9.54 0.13
CA ASN A 99 -4.58 -10.02 0.29
C ASN A 99 -5.59 -8.87 0.24
N GLU A 100 -5.30 -7.75 0.91
CA GLU A 100 -6.14 -6.55 0.86
C GLU A 100 -6.20 -5.97 -0.56
N ALA A 101 -5.05 -5.88 -1.25
CA ALA A 101 -4.99 -5.40 -2.62
C ALA A 101 -5.79 -6.31 -3.59
N LYS A 102 -5.66 -7.63 -3.47
CA LYS A 102 -6.43 -8.59 -4.27
C LYS A 102 -7.94 -8.46 -4.03
N GLN A 103 -8.35 -8.32 -2.77
CA GLN A 103 -9.76 -8.14 -2.44
C GLN A 103 -10.29 -6.81 -2.97
N PHE A 104 -9.52 -5.73 -2.79
CA PHE A 104 -9.87 -4.41 -3.32
C PHE A 104 -10.05 -4.43 -4.84
N LEU A 105 -9.13 -5.02 -5.59
CA LEU A 105 -9.19 -5.12 -7.05
C LEU A 105 -10.35 -6.02 -7.53
N LYS A 106 -10.70 -7.04 -6.77
CA LYS A 106 -11.90 -7.86 -7.04
C LYS A 106 -13.19 -7.05 -6.89
N ASP A 107 -13.26 -6.19 -5.87
CA ASP A 107 -14.41 -5.33 -5.60
C ASP A 107 -14.46 -4.14 -6.58
N ASN A 108 -13.31 -3.72 -7.11
CA ASN A 108 -13.13 -2.54 -7.95
C ASN A 108 -12.29 -2.88 -9.20
N PRO A 109 -12.83 -3.61 -10.18
CA PRO A 109 -12.07 -4.16 -11.31
C PRO A 109 -11.55 -3.11 -12.31
N SER A 110 -11.99 -1.87 -12.22
CA SER A 110 -11.46 -0.75 -13.01
C SER A 110 -10.16 -0.17 -12.49
N GLU A 111 -9.77 -0.54 -11.28
CA GLU A 111 -8.67 0.07 -10.55
C GLU A 111 -7.33 -0.68 -10.76
N THR A 112 -6.23 0.00 -10.48
CA THR A 112 -4.88 -0.56 -10.52
C THR A 112 -4.15 -0.22 -9.23
N ILE A 113 -3.41 -1.18 -8.67
CA ILE A 113 -2.53 -0.97 -7.51
C ILE A 113 -1.08 -1.09 -7.96
N ILE A 114 -0.26 -0.13 -7.59
CA ILE A 114 1.18 -0.11 -7.80
C ILE A 114 1.86 -0.29 -6.44
N MET A 115 2.71 -1.30 -6.32
CA MET A 115 3.50 -1.55 -5.13
C MET A 115 4.97 -1.24 -5.42
N SER A 116 5.57 -0.35 -4.63
CA SER A 116 7.01 -0.18 -4.54
C SER A 116 7.50 -1.00 -3.35
N LEU A 117 8.22 -2.08 -3.59
CA LEU A 117 8.76 -2.92 -2.53
C LEU A 117 10.25 -2.64 -2.35
N LYS A 118 10.65 -2.33 -1.11
CA LYS A 118 12.02 -2.01 -0.73
C LYS A 118 12.46 -2.83 0.47
N LYS A 119 13.68 -3.39 0.43
CA LYS A 119 14.34 -3.90 1.63
C LYS A 119 14.69 -2.73 2.54
N GLU A 120 14.16 -2.72 3.77
CA GLU A 120 14.32 -1.61 4.71
C GLU A 120 15.28 -1.92 5.85
N TYR A 121 15.42 -3.18 6.22
CA TYR A 121 16.24 -3.62 7.33
C TYR A 121 16.99 -4.92 7.00
N GLU A 122 18.00 -5.28 7.82
CA GLU A 122 18.76 -6.53 7.64
C GLU A 122 17.84 -7.75 7.77
N ASP A 123 18.02 -8.76 6.90
CA ASP A 123 17.29 -10.02 7.00
C ASP A 123 17.62 -10.73 8.32
N MET A 124 16.68 -11.52 8.85
CA MET A 124 16.92 -12.26 10.08
C MET A 124 17.97 -13.35 9.85
N LYS A 125 18.79 -13.63 10.87
CA LYS A 125 19.71 -14.76 10.84
C LYS A 125 18.89 -16.05 10.73
N GLY A 126 19.22 -16.87 9.75
CA GLY A 126 18.51 -18.13 9.47
C GLY A 126 17.53 -18.05 8.30
N ALA A 127 17.32 -16.88 7.69
CA ALA A 127 16.63 -16.81 6.42
C ALA A 127 17.41 -17.61 5.37
N GLU A 128 16.77 -18.60 4.75
CA GLU A 128 17.39 -19.47 3.74
C GLU A 128 17.53 -18.73 2.40
N ASP A 129 16.59 -17.86 2.10
CA ASP A 129 16.58 -17.02 0.91
C ASP A 129 17.06 -15.59 1.19
N SER A 130 17.43 -14.88 0.14
CA SER A 130 17.60 -13.43 0.22
C SER A 130 16.29 -12.73 -0.08
N PHE A 131 16.12 -11.51 0.45
CA PHE A 131 14.94 -10.68 0.18
C PHE A 131 14.64 -10.57 -1.34
N SER A 132 15.69 -10.46 -2.16
CA SER A 132 15.55 -10.31 -3.61
C SER A 132 15.21 -11.62 -4.34
N SER A 133 15.42 -12.78 -3.75
CA SER A 133 15.09 -14.08 -4.36
C SER A 133 13.70 -14.58 -3.99
N THR A 134 13.04 -13.93 -3.04
CA THR A 134 11.68 -14.26 -2.59
C THR A 134 10.60 -13.67 -3.52
N PHE A 135 11.01 -12.88 -4.51
CA PHE A 135 10.21 -12.30 -5.61
C PHE A 135 10.68 -12.81 -6.98
#